data_cfc86ffeae94503467f31c115ce296b3
#
_entry.id   cfc86ffeae94503467f31c115ce296b3
#
_cell.length_a   1.000
_cell.length_b   1.000
_cell.length_c   1.000
_cell.angle_alpha   90.00
_cell.angle_beta   90.00
_cell.angle_gamma   90.00
#
_symmetry.space_group_name_H-M   'P 1'
#
loop_
_entity.id
_entity.type
_entity.pdbx_description
1 polymer ?
#
loop_
_entity_poly.entity_id
_entity_poly.type
_entity_poly.pdbx_seq_one_letter_code
_entity_poly.pdbx_strand_id
1 'polypeptide(L)'
;MATAMRPDEVTAILRRELGGFDAAADIYEVGTVLQVGDGIARLYGLSQAQAGELVEFPGRNVSGMVLNLEEDNVGAVLFGAVHEVKEGDEARRTKRIASVLVTESMLGRVIDPLGQPVDGQGPLTGKTWEMPLERKAPGVIYREPVSQPLVTGIKAIDSMIPIGRGQRELVIGDRQTGKTAVLVDAIISQKRTHDTDEPVYCIYVAIGQKASTVAQVSKALEENGARDYTVIVLSLIHISEPTRRTPISYAVFCLKKKNTIQ
;
A
#
# COMPACT_ATOMS: atom_id res chain seq x y z
N MET A 1 -0.57 -63.18 -23.80
CA MET A 1 -0.99 -63.48 -22.42
C MET A 1 -0.87 -62.20 -21.63
N ALA A 2 -1.98 -61.57 -21.31
CA ALA A 2 -1.99 -60.36 -20.47
C ALA A 2 -1.89 -60.82 -19.02
N THR A 3 -0.77 -60.45 -18.35
CA THR A 3 -0.56 -60.75 -16.96
C THR A 3 -1.50 -59.88 -16.14
N ALA A 4 -2.53 -60.48 -15.54
CA ALA A 4 -3.45 -59.78 -14.63
C ALA A 4 -2.65 -59.31 -13.43
N MET A 5 -2.59 -57.99 -13.21
CA MET A 5 -2.04 -57.38 -12.01
C MET A 5 -2.78 -57.89 -10.77
N ARG A 6 -2.05 -58.32 -9.78
CA ARG A 6 -2.63 -58.77 -8.51
C ARG A 6 -3.22 -57.59 -7.74
N PRO A 7 -4.38 -57.74 -7.07
CA PRO A 7 -5.02 -56.67 -6.30
C PRO A 7 -4.11 -56.01 -5.30
N ASP A 8 -3.15 -56.74 -4.74
CA ASP A 8 -2.18 -56.27 -3.76
C ASP A 8 -1.15 -55.32 -4.38
N GLU A 9 -0.76 -55.53 -5.64
CA GLU A 9 0.16 -54.64 -6.38
C GLU A 9 -0.53 -53.33 -6.76
N VAL A 10 -1.77 -53.36 -7.13
CA VAL A 10 -2.58 -52.18 -7.40
C VAL A 10 -2.77 -51.35 -6.13
N THR A 11 -3.02 -51.99 -5.00
CA THR A 11 -3.16 -51.34 -3.68
C THR A 11 -1.84 -50.73 -3.22
N ALA A 12 -0.72 -51.39 -3.49
CA ALA A 12 0.62 -50.86 -3.15
C ALA A 12 1.00 -49.65 -4.01
N ILE A 13 0.67 -49.67 -5.30
CA ILE A 13 0.89 -48.53 -6.23
C ILE A 13 -0.02 -47.36 -5.82
N LEU A 14 -1.30 -47.62 -5.52
CA LEU A 14 -2.21 -46.57 -5.07
C LEU A 14 -1.77 -45.95 -3.74
N ARG A 15 -1.29 -46.74 -2.77
CA ARG A 15 -0.76 -46.24 -1.52
C ARG A 15 0.53 -45.43 -1.72
N ARG A 16 1.37 -45.81 -2.69
CA ARG A 16 2.60 -45.07 -3.01
C ARG A 16 2.29 -43.74 -3.71
N GLU A 17 1.33 -43.73 -4.63
CA GLU A 17 0.88 -42.52 -5.31
C GLU A 17 0.10 -41.60 -4.35
N LEU A 18 -0.76 -42.15 -3.48
CA LEU A 18 -1.50 -41.40 -2.47
C LEU A 18 -0.61 -40.93 -1.30
N GLY A 19 0.42 -41.71 -0.93
CA GLY A 19 1.39 -41.31 0.10
C GLY A 19 2.33 -40.17 -0.34
N GLY A 20 2.45 -39.95 -1.65
CA GLY A 20 3.10 -38.75 -2.21
C GLY A 20 2.18 -37.52 -2.21
N PHE A 21 0.87 -37.70 -2.00
CA PHE A 21 -0.10 -36.61 -1.89
C PHE A 21 -0.19 -36.01 -0.47
N ASP A 22 0.30 -36.70 0.56
CA ASP A 22 0.34 -36.22 1.95
C ASP A 22 1.54 -35.30 2.26
N ALA A 23 2.43 -35.05 1.31
CA ALA A 23 3.43 -34.00 1.43
C ALA A 23 2.76 -32.67 1.07
N ALA A 24 2.16 -32.02 2.11
CA ALA A 24 1.77 -30.62 2.11
C ALA A 24 1.28 -30.13 0.72
N ALA A 25 0.16 -30.66 0.27
CA ALA A 25 -0.65 -29.92 -0.66
C ALA A 25 -1.14 -28.70 0.14
N ASP A 26 -0.36 -27.63 0.12
CA ASP A 26 -0.90 -26.29 0.28
C ASP A 26 -1.99 -26.21 -0.81
N ILE A 27 -3.20 -26.60 -0.42
CA ILE A 27 -4.38 -26.47 -1.28
C ILE A 27 -4.63 -24.97 -1.36
N TYR A 28 -3.86 -24.32 -2.23
CA TYR A 28 -4.16 -22.97 -2.66
C TYR A 28 -5.51 -23.07 -3.36
N GLU A 29 -6.53 -22.43 -2.81
CA GLU A 29 -7.71 -22.22 -3.61
C GLU A 29 -7.30 -21.41 -4.82
N VAL A 30 -7.50 -22.01 -5.97
CA VAL A 30 -7.15 -21.45 -7.26
C VAL A 30 -8.42 -20.95 -7.90
N GLY A 31 -8.40 -19.69 -8.30
CA GLY A 31 -9.46 -19.07 -9.07
C GLY A 31 -8.99 -18.69 -10.46
N THR A 32 -9.94 -18.30 -11.29
CA THR A 32 -9.68 -17.83 -12.65
C THR A 32 -10.17 -16.40 -12.81
N VAL A 33 -9.40 -15.58 -13.51
CA VAL A 33 -9.79 -14.20 -13.84
C VAL A 33 -10.91 -14.23 -14.89
N LEU A 34 -12.09 -13.74 -14.52
CA LEU A 34 -13.23 -13.61 -15.44
C LEU A 34 -13.12 -12.35 -16.29
N GLN A 35 -12.76 -11.25 -15.66
CA GLN A 35 -12.68 -9.94 -16.30
C GLN A 35 -11.65 -9.08 -15.59
N VAL A 36 -10.94 -8.26 -16.38
CA VAL A 36 -10.00 -7.24 -15.87
C VAL A 36 -10.33 -5.90 -16.49
N GLY A 37 -10.43 -4.88 -15.67
CA GLY A 37 -10.63 -3.50 -16.12
C GLY A 37 -10.39 -2.50 -14.98
N ASP A 38 -9.85 -1.34 -15.31
CA ASP A 38 -9.66 -0.21 -14.38
C ASP A 38 -8.96 -0.56 -13.05
N GLY A 39 -8.00 -1.50 -13.09
CA GLY A 39 -7.27 -1.95 -11.91
C GLY A 39 -8.04 -2.91 -11.01
N ILE A 40 -9.16 -3.42 -11.47
CA ILE A 40 -9.99 -4.41 -10.77
C ILE A 40 -10.02 -5.69 -11.58
N ALA A 41 -9.85 -6.83 -10.91
CA ALA A 41 -10.09 -8.14 -11.46
C ALA A 41 -11.31 -8.77 -10.80
N ARG A 42 -12.18 -9.39 -11.61
CA ARG A 42 -13.22 -10.31 -11.14
C ARG A 42 -12.71 -11.72 -11.25
N LEU A 43 -12.75 -12.44 -10.13
CA LEU A 43 -12.18 -13.77 -9.96
C LEU A 43 -13.29 -14.78 -9.67
N TYR A 44 -13.23 -15.92 -10.30
CA TYR A 44 -14.12 -17.06 -10.07
C TYR A 44 -13.40 -18.16 -9.30
N GLY A 45 -14.09 -18.87 -8.42
CA GLY A 45 -13.57 -20.07 -7.75
C GLY A 45 -12.91 -19.84 -6.38
N LEU A 46 -12.76 -18.60 -5.92
CA LEU A 46 -12.17 -18.28 -4.62
C LEU A 46 -13.22 -18.17 -3.50
N SER A 47 -14.05 -19.20 -3.33
CA SER A 47 -15.24 -19.17 -2.46
C SER A 47 -14.97 -18.94 -0.98
N GLN A 48 -13.75 -19.23 -0.51
CA GLN A 48 -13.36 -19.03 0.89
C GLN A 48 -12.45 -17.81 1.09
N ALA A 49 -12.29 -16.97 0.05
CA ALA A 49 -11.50 -15.74 0.19
C ALA A 49 -12.13 -14.80 1.23
N GLN A 50 -11.29 -14.06 1.93
CA GLN A 50 -11.71 -13.08 2.92
C GLN A 50 -11.51 -11.67 2.38
N ALA A 51 -12.35 -10.73 2.78
CA ALA A 51 -12.14 -9.32 2.47
C ALA A 51 -10.80 -8.84 3.06
N GLY A 52 -10.01 -8.11 2.26
CA GLY A 52 -8.66 -7.68 2.63
C GLY A 52 -7.58 -8.74 2.43
N GLU A 53 -7.92 -9.95 1.97
CA GLU A 53 -6.93 -10.99 1.68
C GLU A 53 -6.16 -10.67 0.39
N LEU A 54 -4.85 -10.97 0.39
CA LEU A 54 -4.02 -10.87 -0.80
C LEU A 54 -4.20 -12.10 -1.70
N VAL A 55 -4.27 -11.84 -3.00
CA VAL A 55 -4.24 -12.85 -4.06
C VAL A 55 -3.02 -12.60 -4.95
N GLU A 56 -2.40 -13.66 -5.42
CA GLU A 56 -1.25 -13.64 -6.32
C GLU A 56 -1.63 -14.18 -7.69
N PHE A 57 -1.00 -13.63 -8.72
CA PHE A 57 -1.16 -14.08 -10.11
C PHE A 57 0.14 -14.77 -10.54
N PRO A 58 0.19 -16.12 -10.58
CA PRO A 58 1.39 -16.87 -10.92
C PRO A 58 1.99 -16.46 -12.26
N GLY A 59 3.30 -16.24 -12.28
CA GLY A 59 4.00 -15.79 -13.49
C GLY A 59 3.81 -14.32 -13.86
N ARG A 60 3.10 -13.55 -13.04
CA ARG A 60 2.94 -12.10 -13.16
C ARG A 60 3.52 -11.42 -11.93
N ASN A 61 4.10 -10.25 -12.12
CA ASN A 61 4.57 -9.44 -10.98
C ASN A 61 3.45 -8.52 -10.47
N VAL A 62 2.28 -9.12 -10.23
CA VAL A 62 1.05 -8.44 -9.82
C VAL A 62 0.46 -9.17 -8.63
N SER A 63 0.05 -8.42 -7.64
CA SER A 63 -0.76 -8.91 -6.51
C SER A 63 -2.12 -8.23 -6.55
N GLY A 64 -3.11 -8.82 -5.90
CA GLY A 64 -4.42 -8.21 -5.74
C GLY A 64 -4.86 -8.27 -4.28
N MET A 65 -5.77 -7.36 -3.90
CA MET A 65 -6.43 -7.40 -2.60
C MET A 65 -7.94 -7.59 -2.82
N VAL A 66 -8.50 -8.57 -2.17
CA VAL A 66 -9.93 -8.87 -2.20
C VAL A 66 -10.70 -7.73 -1.51
N LEU A 67 -11.61 -7.09 -2.22
CA LEU A 67 -12.48 -6.06 -1.67
C LEU A 67 -13.94 -6.51 -1.58
N ASN A 68 -14.47 -7.07 -2.66
CA ASN A 68 -15.86 -7.48 -2.75
C ASN A 68 -15.95 -8.99 -2.82
N LEU A 69 -16.86 -9.53 -2.02
CA LEU A 69 -17.25 -10.94 -2.04
C LEU A 69 -18.69 -11.00 -2.52
N GLU A 70 -18.87 -11.51 -3.72
CA GLU A 70 -20.18 -11.75 -4.32
C GLU A 70 -20.48 -13.27 -4.30
N GLU A 71 -21.69 -13.67 -4.57
CA GLU A 71 -22.11 -15.07 -4.50
C GLU A 71 -21.33 -15.97 -5.47
N ASP A 72 -21.06 -15.47 -6.68
CA ASP A 72 -20.42 -16.24 -7.75
C ASP A 72 -19.01 -15.77 -8.09
N ASN A 73 -18.57 -14.60 -7.58
CA ASN A 73 -17.29 -14.03 -7.93
C ASN A 73 -16.70 -13.18 -6.80
N VAL A 74 -15.42 -12.94 -6.90
CA VAL A 74 -14.64 -12.13 -5.97
C VAL A 74 -14.04 -10.94 -6.71
N GLY A 75 -14.30 -9.72 -6.26
CA GLY A 75 -13.68 -8.51 -6.77
C GLY A 75 -12.37 -8.20 -6.05
N ALA A 76 -11.26 -8.15 -6.79
CA ALA A 76 -9.95 -7.81 -6.25
C ALA A 76 -9.38 -6.56 -6.94
N VAL A 77 -8.81 -5.65 -6.15
CA VAL A 77 -8.02 -4.52 -6.65
C VAL A 77 -6.60 -4.99 -6.92
N LEU A 78 -6.08 -4.69 -8.09
CA LEU A 78 -4.75 -5.10 -8.52
C LEU A 78 -3.69 -4.06 -8.14
N PHE A 79 -2.53 -4.54 -7.70
CA PHE A 79 -1.35 -3.74 -7.39
C PHE A 79 -0.22 -4.07 -8.35
N GLY A 80 0.46 -3.06 -8.89
CA GLY A 80 1.58 -3.23 -9.79
C GLY A 80 1.21 -3.07 -11.27
N ALA A 81 1.80 -3.92 -12.14
CA ALA A 81 1.63 -3.85 -13.59
C ALA A 81 0.31 -4.50 -14.04
N VAL A 82 -0.81 -3.84 -13.75
CA VAL A 82 -2.18 -4.33 -13.99
C VAL A 82 -2.41 -4.85 -15.41
N HIS A 83 -1.74 -4.25 -16.40
CA HIS A 83 -1.85 -4.63 -17.82
C HIS A 83 -1.28 -6.04 -18.13
N GLU A 84 -0.55 -6.64 -17.20
CA GLU A 84 0.00 -7.99 -17.34
C GLU A 84 -1.05 -9.07 -17.04
N VAL A 85 -2.08 -8.76 -16.25
CA VAL A 85 -3.15 -9.69 -15.91
C VAL A 85 -4.20 -9.70 -17.02
N LYS A 86 -4.60 -10.90 -17.45
CA LYS A 86 -5.55 -11.11 -18.53
C LYS A 86 -6.69 -12.03 -18.08
N GLU A 87 -7.79 -11.94 -18.82
CA GLU A 87 -8.89 -12.89 -18.67
C GLU A 87 -8.41 -14.33 -18.92
N GLY A 88 -8.82 -15.24 -18.05
CA GLY A 88 -8.36 -16.62 -18.05
C GLY A 88 -7.09 -16.89 -17.25
N ASP A 89 -6.38 -15.87 -16.76
CA ASP A 89 -5.22 -16.07 -15.89
C ASP A 89 -5.64 -16.72 -14.56
N GLU A 90 -4.71 -17.44 -13.97
CA GLU A 90 -4.88 -18.09 -12.67
C GLU A 90 -4.67 -17.08 -11.55
N ALA A 91 -5.51 -17.13 -10.51
CA ALA A 91 -5.37 -16.37 -9.29
C ALA A 91 -5.31 -17.32 -8.08
N ARG A 92 -4.36 -17.11 -7.18
CA ARG A 92 -4.14 -17.94 -5.99
C ARG A 92 -4.34 -17.15 -4.72
N ARG A 93 -5.04 -17.73 -3.75
CA ARG A 93 -5.14 -17.18 -2.41
C ARG A 93 -3.80 -17.28 -1.68
N THR A 94 -3.45 -16.22 -0.96
CA THR A 94 -2.28 -16.25 -0.08
C THR A 94 -2.65 -16.58 1.38
N LYS A 95 -3.93 -16.55 1.73
CA LYS A 95 -4.45 -16.65 3.12
C LYS A 95 -3.85 -15.59 4.06
N ARG A 96 -3.29 -14.53 3.51
CA ARG A 96 -2.69 -13.42 4.24
C ARG A 96 -3.51 -12.17 4.01
N ILE A 97 -3.87 -11.48 5.08
CA ILE A 97 -4.49 -10.16 4.99
C ILE A 97 -3.44 -9.16 4.51
N ALA A 98 -3.86 -8.26 3.62
CA ALA A 98 -2.99 -7.23 3.08
C ALA A 98 -2.37 -6.40 4.21
N SER A 99 -1.06 -6.48 4.33
CA SER A 99 -0.26 -5.82 5.36
C SER A 99 1.00 -5.20 4.77
N VAL A 100 1.51 -4.19 5.42
CA VAL A 100 2.78 -3.53 5.09
C VAL A 100 3.79 -3.82 6.18
N LEU A 101 4.99 -4.19 5.79
CA LEU A 101 6.13 -4.30 6.70
C LEU A 101 6.73 -2.92 6.91
N VAL A 102 6.47 -2.35 8.08
CA VAL A 102 6.97 -1.02 8.46
C VAL A 102 8.30 -1.16 9.18
N THR A 103 9.27 -0.31 8.84
CA THR A 103 10.58 -0.24 9.49
C THR A 103 11.02 1.23 9.62
N GLU A 104 11.89 1.52 10.59
CA GLU A 104 12.44 2.87 10.75
C GLU A 104 13.30 3.30 9.54
N SER A 105 13.88 2.35 8.82
CA SER A 105 14.65 2.64 7.60
C SER A 105 13.81 3.13 6.42
N MET A 106 12.49 3.21 6.55
CA MET A 106 11.62 3.88 5.58
C MET A 106 11.76 5.41 5.58
N LEU A 107 12.27 5.99 6.67
CA LEU A 107 12.54 7.43 6.71
C LEU A 107 13.57 7.80 5.65
N GLY A 108 13.30 8.86 4.94
CA GLY A 108 14.14 9.31 3.82
C GLY A 108 13.97 8.53 2.52
N ARG A 109 13.10 7.52 2.47
CA ARG A 109 12.93 6.65 1.30
C ARG A 109 11.67 6.97 0.49
N VAL A 110 11.69 6.52 -0.76
CA VAL A 110 10.51 6.48 -1.62
C VAL A 110 10.05 5.04 -1.72
N ILE A 111 8.82 4.80 -1.30
CA ILE A 111 8.23 3.46 -1.23
C ILE A 111 6.93 3.39 -2.04
N ASP A 112 6.53 2.20 -2.40
CA ASP A 112 5.21 1.92 -2.94
C ASP A 112 4.15 1.74 -1.82
N PRO A 113 2.85 1.61 -2.15
CA PRO A 113 1.80 1.39 -1.15
C PRO A 113 1.93 0.07 -0.38
N LEU A 114 2.68 -0.89 -0.88
CA LEU A 114 2.97 -2.17 -0.22
C LEU A 114 4.24 -2.12 0.63
N GLY A 115 4.89 -0.94 0.74
CA GLY A 115 6.09 -0.74 1.52
C GLY A 115 7.40 -1.16 0.84
N GLN A 116 7.35 -1.46 -0.47
CA GLN A 116 8.56 -1.80 -1.23
C GLN A 116 9.30 -0.53 -1.66
N PRO A 117 10.64 -0.48 -1.52
CA PRO A 117 11.40 0.68 -1.96
C PRO A 117 11.44 0.78 -3.49
N VAL A 118 11.17 1.96 -4.03
CA VAL A 118 11.19 2.26 -5.49
C VAL A 118 12.26 3.28 -5.86
N ASP A 119 13.09 3.69 -4.92
CA ASP A 119 14.14 4.72 -5.09
C ASP A 119 15.49 4.16 -5.56
N GLY A 120 15.61 2.85 -5.77
CA GLY A 120 16.86 2.21 -6.20
C GLY A 120 17.97 2.16 -5.15
N GLN A 121 17.71 2.53 -3.89
CA GLN A 121 18.70 2.54 -2.81
C GLN A 121 18.84 1.19 -2.07
N GLY A 122 18.34 0.12 -2.66
CA GLY A 122 18.38 -1.23 -2.08
C GLY A 122 17.25 -1.52 -1.09
N PRO A 123 17.23 -2.73 -0.51
CA PRO A 123 16.16 -3.18 0.37
C PRO A 123 16.13 -2.41 1.70
N LEU A 124 14.95 -2.37 2.30
CA LEU A 124 14.78 -1.84 3.65
C LEU A 124 15.38 -2.81 4.67
N THR A 125 16.05 -2.28 5.68
CA THR A 125 16.76 -3.04 6.72
C THR A 125 16.26 -2.69 8.11
N GLY A 126 16.55 -3.55 9.09
CA GLY A 126 16.22 -3.31 10.49
C GLY A 126 15.01 -4.08 10.99
N LYS A 127 14.54 -3.72 12.18
CA LYS A 127 13.38 -4.33 12.81
C LYS A 127 12.12 -3.95 12.03
N THR A 128 11.34 -4.95 11.67
CA THR A 128 10.09 -4.78 10.93
C THR A 128 8.88 -5.04 11.83
N TRP A 129 7.80 -4.30 11.58
CA TRP A 129 6.49 -4.51 12.18
C TRP A 129 5.49 -4.71 11.06
N GLU A 130 4.72 -5.78 11.14
CA GLU A 130 3.63 -6.04 10.20
C GLU A 130 2.40 -5.22 10.61
N MET A 131 1.94 -4.36 9.72
CA MET A 131 0.78 -3.49 9.94
C MET A 131 -0.28 -3.75 8.87
N PRO A 132 -1.52 -4.10 9.23
CA PRO A 132 -2.58 -4.30 8.25
C PRO A 132 -2.86 -2.98 7.51
N LEU A 133 -3.10 -3.07 6.19
CA LEU A 133 -3.43 -1.93 5.34
C LEU A 133 -4.75 -1.30 5.77
N GLU A 134 -5.76 -2.13 6.02
CA GLU A 134 -7.03 -1.68 6.55
C GLU A 134 -7.05 -1.81 8.08
N ARG A 135 -7.08 -0.67 8.74
CA ARG A 135 -7.20 -0.60 10.20
C ARG A 135 -8.36 0.29 10.59
N LYS A 136 -9.22 -0.20 11.48
CA LYS A 136 -10.30 0.61 12.04
C LYS A 136 -9.71 1.81 12.79
N ALA A 137 -10.13 3.02 12.38
CA ALA A 137 -9.70 4.24 13.05
C ALA A 137 -10.23 4.29 14.49
N PRO A 138 -9.48 4.92 15.44
CA PRO A 138 -9.96 5.13 16.79
C PRO A 138 -11.29 5.89 16.79
N GLY A 139 -12.25 5.42 17.58
CA GLY A 139 -13.54 6.10 17.77
C GLY A 139 -13.38 7.46 18.44
N VAL A 140 -14.46 8.26 18.43
CA VAL A 140 -14.46 9.63 18.99
C VAL A 140 -14.01 9.67 20.44
N ILE A 141 -14.36 8.66 21.24
CA ILE A 141 -14.02 8.57 22.67
C ILE A 141 -12.49 8.50 22.91
N TYR A 142 -11.75 7.90 21.97
CA TYR A 142 -10.30 7.72 22.06
C TYR A 142 -9.49 8.84 21.40
N ARG A 143 -10.17 9.85 20.84
CA ARG A 143 -9.50 10.97 20.19
C ARG A 143 -9.34 12.11 21.16
N GLU A 144 -8.09 12.58 21.30
CA GLU A 144 -7.80 13.80 22.02
C GLU A 144 -8.16 15.03 21.18
N PRO A 145 -8.62 16.15 21.81
CA PRO A 145 -8.83 17.40 21.09
C PRO A 145 -7.51 17.95 20.55
N VAL A 146 -7.61 18.67 19.44
CA VAL A 146 -6.44 19.34 18.84
C VAL A 146 -6.00 20.49 19.75
N SER A 147 -4.81 20.40 20.33
CA SER A 147 -4.29 21.37 21.28
C SER A 147 -2.89 21.92 20.93
N GLN A 148 -2.18 21.24 20.01
CA GLN A 148 -0.83 21.62 19.62
C GLN A 148 -0.81 22.24 18.22
N PRO A 149 -0.20 23.42 18.01
CA PRO A 149 -0.11 24.03 16.71
C PRO A 149 0.90 23.28 15.82
N LEU A 150 0.59 23.19 14.53
CA LEU A 150 1.50 22.79 13.48
C LEU A 150 1.99 24.04 12.76
N VAL A 151 3.28 24.36 12.90
CA VAL A 151 3.87 25.52 12.24
C VAL A 151 4.18 25.16 10.79
N THR A 152 3.47 25.78 9.85
CA THR A 152 3.68 25.56 8.41
C THR A 152 4.85 26.34 7.84
N GLY A 153 5.31 27.40 8.55
CA GLY A 153 6.32 28.34 8.07
C GLY A 153 5.77 29.42 7.11
N ILE A 154 4.50 29.34 6.78
CA ILE A 154 3.81 30.30 5.91
C ILE A 154 3.09 31.31 6.80
N LYS A 155 3.59 32.55 6.84
CA LYS A 155 3.09 33.61 7.75
C LYS A 155 1.57 33.80 7.68
N ALA A 156 0.99 33.76 6.47
CA ALA A 156 -0.45 33.95 6.30
C ALA A 156 -1.26 32.83 6.95
N ILE A 157 -0.79 31.59 6.88
CA ILE A 157 -1.46 30.44 7.48
C ILE A 157 -1.27 30.47 8.98
N ASP A 158 -0.02 30.56 9.43
CA ASP A 158 0.33 30.44 10.86
C ASP A 158 -0.26 31.59 11.71
N SER A 159 -0.46 32.79 11.13
CA SER A 159 -0.98 33.96 11.85
C SER A 159 -2.50 34.11 11.79
N MET A 160 -3.12 33.71 10.68
CA MET A 160 -4.57 33.97 10.48
C MET A 160 -5.43 32.71 10.57
N ILE A 161 -4.90 31.56 10.14
CA ILE A 161 -5.65 30.29 10.07
C ILE A 161 -4.71 29.18 10.59
N PRO A 162 -4.34 29.20 11.88
CA PRO A 162 -3.39 28.23 12.42
C PRO A 162 -3.94 26.81 12.31
N ILE A 163 -3.07 25.90 11.89
CA ILE A 163 -3.38 24.47 11.77
C ILE A 163 -2.90 23.75 13.01
N GLY A 164 -3.69 22.82 13.52
CA GLY A 164 -3.32 22.00 14.66
C GLY A 164 -2.82 20.61 14.27
N ARG A 165 -1.99 20.03 15.11
CA ARG A 165 -1.51 18.66 14.92
C ARG A 165 -2.69 17.68 15.04
N GLY A 166 -2.92 16.88 13.99
CA GLY A 166 -4.05 15.95 13.87
C GLY A 166 -5.28 16.53 13.16
N GLN A 167 -5.26 17.81 12.78
CA GLN A 167 -6.31 18.43 11.99
C GLN A 167 -6.27 17.95 10.54
N ARG A 168 -7.46 17.87 9.90
CA ARG A 168 -7.60 17.58 8.46
C ARG A 168 -7.80 18.89 7.72
N GLU A 169 -6.92 19.16 6.78
CA GLU A 169 -6.98 20.36 5.94
C GLU A 169 -7.12 19.99 4.47
N LEU A 170 -7.89 20.78 3.74
CA LEU A 170 -8.08 20.68 2.31
C LEU A 170 -7.38 21.83 1.61
N VAL A 171 -6.38 21.52 0.77
CA VAL A 171 -5.73 22.49 -0.11
C VAL A 171 -6.26 22.30 -1.52
N ILE A 172 -7.18 23.16 -1.95
CA ILE A 172 -7.86 23.09 -3.23
C ILE A 172 -7.52 24.32 -4.11
N GLY A 173 -7.49 24.12 -5.41
CA GLY A 173 -7.23 25.18 -6.41
C GLY A 173 -6.96 24.57 -7.77
N ASP A 174 -6.88 25.41 -8.79
CA ASP A 174 -6.58 25.02 -10.17
C ASP A 174 -5.14 24.49 -10.34
N ARG A 175 -4.82 24.04 -11.55
CA ARG A 175 -3.44 23.64 -11.87
C ARG A 175 -2.49 24.81 -11.69
N GLN A 176 -1.28 24.52 -11.17
CA GLN A 176 -0.19 25.49 -10.97
C GLN A 176 -0.49 26.65 -10.00
N THR A 177 -1.49 26.54 -9.14
CA THR A 177 -1.80 27.54 -8.10
C THR A 177 -0.93 27.42 -6.83
N GLY A 178 0.08 26.59 -6.83
CA GLY A 178 1.00 26.48 -5.70
C GLY A 178 0.59 25.49 -4.60
N LYS A 179 -0.43 24.65 -4.80
CA LYS A 179 -0.89 23.66 -3.80
C LYS A 179 0.24 22.78 -3.25
N THR A 180 1.04 22.21 -4.18
CA THR A 180 2.17 21.36 -3.80
C THR A 180 3.27 22.15 -3.09
N ALA A 181 3.50 23.41 -3.49
CA ALA A 181 4.48 24.28 -2.83
C ALA A 181 4.12 24.50 -1.36
N VAL A 182 2.86 24.81 -1.05
CA VAL A 182 2.38 24.96 0.33
C VAL A 182 2.66 23.71 1.17
N LEU A 183 2.43 22.52 0.60
CA LEU A 183 2.65 21.25 1.29
C LEU A 183 4.16 20.97 1.50
N VAL A 184 4.98 21.22 0.48
CA VAL A 184 6.44 21.04 0.55
C VAL A 184 7.04 22.02 1.56
N ASP A 185 6.64 23.29 1.55
CA ASP A 185 7.10 24.31 2.51
C ASP A 185 6.72 23.93 3.95
N ALA A 186 5.49 23.42 4.15
CA ALA A 186 5.06 22.92 5.44
C ALA A 186 5.91 21.73 5.94
N ILE A 187 6.29 20.81 5.05
CA ILE A 187 7.22 19.71 5.39
C ILE A 187 8.60 20.26 5.75
N ILE A 188 9.16 21.14 4.94
CA ILE A 188 10.49 21.76 5.19
C ILE A 188 10.50 22.49 6.53
N SER A 189 9.40 23.16 6.88
CA SER A 189 9.27 23.89 8.15
C SER A 189 9.38 22.97 9.37
N GLN A 190 9.07 21.66 9.25
CA GLN A 190 9.16 20.71 10.35
C GLN A 190 10.61 20.40 10.77
N LYS A 191 11.62 20.82 10.01
CA LYS A 191 13.03 20.71 10.43
C LYS A 191 13.28 21.30 11.83
N ARG A 192 12.55 22.35 12.19
CA ARG A 192 12.63 22.99 13.51
C ARG A 192 12.21 22.07 14.66
N THR A 193 11.34 21.12 14.41
CA THR A 193 10.82 20.18 15.42
C THR A 193 11.56 18.85 15.42
N HIS A 194 12.37 18.58 14.39
CA HIS A 194 13.06 17.30 14.25
C HIS A 194 14.07 17.03 15.37
N ASP A 195 14.74 18.08 15.84
CA ASP A 195 15.77 18.00 16.90
C ASP A 195 15.17 18.20 18.31
N THR A 196 13.84 18.20 18.43
CA THR A 196 13.13 18.36 19.72
C THR A 196 12.65 17.02 20.27
N ASP A 197 12.22 17.02 21.54
CA ASP A 197 11.66 15.82 22.19
C ASP A 197 10.39 15.28 21.52
N GLU A 198 9.73 16.09 20.70
CA GLU A 198 8.51 15.71 19.95
C GLU A 198 8.71 15.92 18.43
N PRO A 199 9.53 15.08 17.77
CA PRO A 199 9.80 15.21 16.34
C PRO A 199 8.54 14.95 15.51
N VAL A 200 8.36 15.74 14.46
CA VAL A 200 7.30 15.54 13.47
C VAL A 200 7.86 14.77 12.29
N TYR A 201 7.30 13.59 12.04
CA TYR A 201 7.60 12.81 10.84
C TYR A 201 6.56 13.11 9.78
N CYS A 202 7.00 13.28 8.54
CA CYS A 202 6.16 13.63 7.42
C CYS A 202 5.98 12.44 6.48
N ILE A 203 4.77 12.26 5.96
CA ILE A 203 4.49 11.27 4.91
C ILE A 203 3.87 12.03 3.73
N TYR A 204 4.57 12.03 2.61
CA TYR A 204 4.07 12.60 1.36
C TYR A 204 3.52 11.49 0.47
N VAL A 205 2.21 11.48 0.24
CA VAL A 205 1.54 10.46 -0.59
C VAL A 205 1.24 11.04 -1.96
N ALA A 206 1.91 10.52 -2.99
CA ALA A 206 1.72 10.91 -4.38
C ALA A 206 0.78 9.94 -5.08
N ILE A 207 -0.45 10.37 -5.38
CA ILE A 207 -1.47 9.58 -6.08
C ILE A 207 -1.71 10.18 -7.45
N GLY A 208 -1.55 9.39 -8.52
CA GLY A 208 -1.80 9.82 -9.89
C GLY A 208 -0.87 10.94 -10.38
N GLN A 209 0.27 11.14 -9.73
CA GLN A 209 1.27 12.12 -10.14
C GLN A 209 2.29 11.50 -11.10
N LYS A 210 2.85 12.33 -11.99
CA LYS A 210 3.96 11.90 -12.85
C LYS A 210 5.20 11.66 -12.01
N ALA A 211 5.96 10.62 -12.34
CA ALA A 211 7.23 10.30 -11.66
C ALA A 211 8.22 11.49 -11.64
N SER A 212 8.25 12.28 -12.71
CA SER A 212 9.07 13.51 -12.76
C SER A 212 8.67 14.56 -11.72
N THR A 213 7.38 14.70 -11.43
CA THR A 213 6.88 15.63 -10.39
C THR A 213 7.29 15.13 -8.99
N VAL A 214 7.18 13.83 -8.74
CA VAL A 214 7.59 13.24 -7.46
C VAL A 214 9.11 13.35 -7.28
N ALA A 215 9.89 13.14 -8.35
CA ALA A 215 11.34 13.34 -8.32
C ALA A 215 11.72 14.80 -8.00
N GLN A 216 11.00 15.79 -8.53
CA GLN A 216 11.20 17.20 -8.19
C GLN A 216 10.89 17.48 -6.72
N VAL A 217 9.81 16.92 -6.18
CA VAL A 217 9.47 17.05 -4.75
C VAL A 217 10.55 16.39 -3.89
N SER A 218 10.97 15.17 -4.22
CA SER A 218 12.04 14.45 -3.50
C SER A 218 13.33 15.27 -3.48
N LYS A 219 13.72 15.84 -4.64
CA LYS A 219 14.91 16.69 -4.74
C LYS A 219 14.79 17.96 -3.90
N ALA A 220 13.64 18.63 -3.93
CA ALA A 220 13.40 19.84 -3.13
C ALA A 220 13.47 19.54 -1.63
N LEU A 221 12.97 18.40 -1.16
CA LEU A 221 13.08 17.97 0.23
C LEU A 221 14.53 17.64 0.62
N GLU A 222 15.30 17.02 -0.28
CA GLU A 222 16.71 16.71 -0.08
C GLU A 222 17.57 17.98 0.02
N GLU A 223 17.41 18.92 -0.91
CA GLU A 223 18.14 20.20 -0.93
C GLU A 223 17.90 21.04 0.33
N ASN A 224 16.72 20.91 0.96
CA ASN A 224 16.37 21.61 2.19
C ASN A 224 16.62 20.79 3.47
N GLY A 225 17.17 19.56 3.36
CA GLY A 225 17.45 18.68 4.49
C GLY A 225 16.19 18.22 5.22
N ALA A 226 15.08 18.06 4.48
CA ALA A 226 13.80 17.59 4.99
C ALA A 226 13.55 16.09 4.68
N ARG A 227 14.47 15.45 3.99
CA ARG A 227 14.33 14.05 3.58
C ARG A 227 14.40 13.09 4.76
N ASP A 228 15.27 13.34 5.73
CA ASP A 228 15.57 12.41 6.83
C ASP A 228 14.36 12.10 7.73
N TYR A 229 13.40 13.00 7.80
CA TYR A 229 12.16 12.81 8.56
C TYR A 229 10.92 12.65 7.66
N THR A 230 11.10 12.46 6.36
CA THR A 230 10.00 12.36 5.39
C THR A 230 10.01 11.02 4.67
N VAL A 231 8.86 10.37 4.58
CA VAL A 231 8.63 9.20 3.73
C VAL A 231 7.78 9.63 2.54
N ILE A 232 8.18 9.23 1.34
CA ILE A 232 7.40 9.47 0.12
C ILE A 232 6.76 8.14 -0.29
N VAL A 233 5.43 8.10 -0.33
CA VAL A 233 4.67 6.95 -0.82
C VAL A 233 4.20 7.25 -2.24
N LEU A 234 4.70 6.47 -3.20
CA LEU A 234 4.40 6.64 -4.61
C LEU A 234 3.37 5.61 -5.06
N SER A 235 2.13 6.04 -5.22
CA SER A 235 1.10 5.19 -5.84
C SER A 235 1.28 5.22 -7.35
N LEU A 236 1.89 4.15 -7.89
CA LEU A 236 2.06 3.92 -9.33
C LEU A 236 0.75 3.47 -9.98
N ILE A 237 -0.33 4.15 -9.71
CA ILE A 237 -1.54 3.95 -10.50
C ILE A 237 -1.27 4.61 -11.86
N HIS A 238 -0.67 3.87 -12.76
CA HIS A 238 -0.60 4.21 -14.18
C HIS A 238 -1.94 4.06 -14.90
N ILE A 239 -3.01 3.99 -14.16
CA ILE A 239 -4.34 4.17 -14.69
C ILE A 239 -4.59 5.67 -14.73
N SER A 240 -3.90 6.33 -15.60
CA SER A 240 -4.39 7.60 -16.10
C SER A 240 -5.60 7.27 -16.96
N GLU A 241 -6.77 7.23 -16.34
CA GLU A 241 -7.99 7.41 -17.12
C GLU A 241 -7.79 8.67 -17.94
N PRO A 242 -7.81 8.61 -19.28
CA PRO A 242 -7.66 9.81 -20.13
C PRO A 242 -8.80 10.81 -19.91
N THR A 243 -9.80 10.47 -19.10
CA THR A 243 -11.03 11.23 -18.87
C THR A 243 -11.11 11.94 -17.51
N ARG A 244 -10.28 11.62 -16.52
CA ARG A 244 -10.26 12.38 -15.26
C ARG A 244 -9.41 13.63 -15.38
N ARG A 245 -10.09 14.77 -15.61
CA ARG A 245 -9.50 16.10 -15.78
C ARG A 245 -8.83 16.70 -14.55
N THR A 246 -8.84 16.06 -13.38
CA THR A 246 -8.25 16.58 -12.15
C THR A 246 -7.47 15.51 -11.39
N PRO A 247 -6.13 15.54 -11.39
CA PRO A 247 -5.37 14.76 -10.43
C PRO A 247 -5.66 15.31 -9.02
N ILE A 248 -6.25 14.50 -8.17
CA ILE A 248 -6.42 14.81 -6.76
C ILE A 248 -5.09 14.45 -6.09
N SER A 249 -4.35 15.47 -5.64
CA SER A 249 -3.15 15.25 -4.83
C SER A 249 -3.59 15.23 -3.37
N TYR A 250 -3.43 14.09 -2.71
CA TYR A 250 -3.59 13.98 -1.27
C TYR A 250 -2.21 13.99 -0.61
N ALA A 251 -1.99 14.92 0.28
CA ALA A 251 -0.91 14.84 1.24
C ALA A 251 -1.55 14.49 2.60
N VAL A 252 -1.17 13.35 3.15
CA VAL A 252 -1.61 12.94 4.48
C VAL A 252 -0.46 13.19 5.44
N PHE A 253 -0.64 14.14 6.35
CA PHE A 253 0.27 14.32 7.47
C PHE A 253 -0.10 13.33 8.57
N CYS A 254 0.75 12.36 8.82
CA CYS A 254 0.59 11.45 9.95
C CYS A 254 1.50 11.90 11.08
N LEU A 255 0.91 12.49 12.12
CA LEU A 255 1.63 12.88 13.32
C LEU A 255 1.63 11.68 14.28
N LYS A 256 2.78 11.11 14.54
CA LYS A 256 2.94 10.08 15.56
C LYS A 256 3.38 10.73 16.86
N LYS A 257 2.51 10.77 17.85
CA LYS A 257 2.93 10.93 19.25
C LYS A 257 3.62 9.63 19.65
N LYS A 258 4.82 9.72 20.17
CA LYS A 258 5.57 8.57 20.70
C LYS A 258 4.86 8.06 21.96
N ASN A 259 3.80 7.28 21.80
CA ASN A 259 3.26 6.52 22.92
C ASN A 259 4.00 5.19 22.93
N THR A 260 4.76 5.01 24.00
CA THR A 260 5.37 3.75 24.42
C THR A 260 4.33 2.64 24.25
N ILE A 261 4.62 1.71 23.33
CA ILE A 261 3.88 0.46 23.24
C ILE A 261 4.40 -0.37 24.41
N GLN A 262 3.58 -0.51 25.44
CA GLN A 262 3.70 -1.59 26.41
C GLN A 262 3.13 -2.88 25.81
#